data_eea90c5756e2c0591f4091d09d6ce5e4
#
_entry.id   eea90c5756e2c0591f4091d09d6ce5e4
#
_cell.length_a   1.000
_cell.length_b   1.000
_cell.length_c   1.000
_cell.angle_alpha   90.00
_cell.angle_beta   90.00
_cell.angle_gamma   90.00
#
_symmetry.space_group_name_H-M   'P 1'
#
loop_
_entity.id
_entity.type
_entity.pdbx_description
1 polymer ?
#
loop_
_entity_poly.entity_id
_entity_poly.type
_entity_poly.pdbx_seq_one_letter_code
_entity_poly.pdbx_strand_id
1 'polypeptide(L)'
;MLDIKFIRENPDAVKENIKKKFQDAKLPLVDELLDLDAKNRASITEASELRASRNALSKQIGMLMGQAKKDPSKLEEAEKVKAQVKAQADRLTELEGLEEDYAKRIHEIMLTIPNIIDPSVPIGPDDSANVEVQRFGEPVVPDFDIPYHTEIMESFNGIDMDAAGRVSGNGFYYLLGDIARLHSAVLAYARDFMINKGFTYCIPPFMIHGNVVEGVMSQTEMDAMMYKIEGEDLYLIGTSEHSMIGKFIDQII
;
A
#
# COMPACT_ATOMS: atom_id res chain seq x y z
N MET A 1 -4.36 -2.76 -4.47
CA MET A 1 -3.35 -3.62 -5.16
C MET A 1 -4.03 -4.86 -5.71
N LEU A 2 -3.70 -5.29 -6.93
CA LEU A 2 -4.23 -6.53 -7.52
C LEU A 2 -3.65 -7.76 -6.81
N ASP A 3 -4.36 -8.89 -6.88
CA ASP A 3 -3.82 -10.18 -6.45
C ASP A 3 -2.82 -10.69 -7.52
N ILE A 4 -1.63 -11.13 -7.10
CA ILE A 4 -0.60 -11.68 -7.99
C ILE A 4 -1.08 -12.94 -8.73
N LYS A 5 -1.97 -13.73 -8.12
CA LYS A 5 -2.59 -14.88 -8.76
C LYS A 5 -3.47 -14.44 -9.94
N PHE A 6 -4.25 -13.37 -9.75
CA PHE A 6 -5.06 -12.79 -10.82
C PHE A 6 -4.19 -12.33 -12.00
N ILE A 7 -3.07 -11.64 -11.71
CA ILE A 7 -2.15 -11.17 -12.75
C ILE A 7 -1.54 -12.35 -13.52
N ARG A 8 -1.15 -13.41 -12.81
CA ARG A 8 -0.60 -14.63 -13.38
C ARG A 8 -1.58 -15.34 -14.32
N GLU A 9 -2.84 -15.41 -13.92
CA GLU A 9 -3.89 -16.07 -14.69
C GLU A 9 -4.44 -15.22 -15.85
N ASN A 10 -4.32 -13.87 -15.75
CA ASN A 10 -4.92 -12.93 -16.69
C ASN A 10 -3.95 -11.80 -17.11
N PRO A 11 -2.72 -12.10 -17.57
CA PRO A 11 -1.72 -11.07 -17.88
C PRO A 11 -2.16 -10.12 -19.00
N ASP A 12 -2.85 -10.63 -20.01
CA ASP A 12 -3.33 -9.82 -21.14
C ASP A 12 -4.41 -8.83 -20.71
N ALA A 13 -5.32 -9.24 -19.81
CA ALA A 13 -6.34 -8.35 -19.26
C ALA A 13 -5.70 -7.21 -18.44
N VAL A 14 -4.63 -7.51 -17.67
CA VAL A 14 -3.90 -6.49 -16.93
C VAL A 14 -3.17 -5.53 -17.87
N LYS A 15 -2.52 -6.03 -18.92
CA LYS A 15 -1.86 -5.19 -19.94
C LYS A 15 -2.86 -4.31 -20.69
N GLU A 16 -4.02 -4.85 -21.05
CA GLU A 16 -5.09 -4.08 -21.68
C GLU A 16 -5.61 -2.98 -20.75
N ASN A 17 -5.80 -3.29 -19.47
CA ASN A 17 -6.19 -2.30 -18.47
C ASN A 17 -5.16 -1.16 -18.31
N ILE A 18 -3.87 -1.48 -18.33
CA ILE A 18 -2.79 -0.49 -18.31
C ILE A 18 -2.92 0.47 -19.51
N LYS A 19 -3.21 -0.06 -20.71
CA LYS A 19 -3.44 0.76 -21.91
C LYS A 19 -4.68 1.64 -21.79
N LYS A 20 -5.79 1.09 -21.28
CA LYS A 20 -7.03 1.86 -21.01
C LYS A 20 -6.82 3.02 -20.06
N LYS A 21 -5.82 2.93 -19.17
CA LYS A 21 -5.41 3.99 -18.25
C LYS A 21 -4.29 4.88 -18.78
N PHE A 22 -3.93 4.76 -20.05
CA PHE A 22 -2.87 5.55 -20.69
C PHE A 22 -1.50 5.46 -19.99
N GLN A 23 -1.17 4.27 -19.47
CA GLN A 23 0.04 4.02 -18.67
C GLN A 23 0.98 3.02 -19.36
N ASP A 24 1.13 3.08 -20.68
CA ASP A 24 1.87 2.10 -21.49
C ASP A 24 3.31 1.83 -21.01
N ALA A 25 3.95 2.82 -20.39
CA ALA A 25 5.28 2.66 -19.79
C ALA A 25 5.34 1.55 -18.71
N LYS A 26 4.20 1.13 -18.17
CA LYS A 26 4.10 0.07 -17.17
C LYS A 26 3.91 -1.33 -17.76
N LEU A 27 3.70 -1.46 -19.07
CA LEU A 27 3.49 -2.76 -19.74
C LEU A 27 4.64 -3.76 -19.49
N PRO A 28 5.94 -3.38 -19.56
CA PRO A 28 7.03 -4.31 -19.30
C PRO A 28 7.06 -4.84 -17.86
N LEU A 29 6.50 -4.08 -16.89
CA LEU A 29 6.46 -4.50 -15.49
C LEU A 29 5.60 -5.75 -15.28
N VAL A 30 4.60 -5.99 -16.12
CA VAL A 30 3.78 -7.21 -16.03
C VAL A 30 4.62 -8.44 -16.37
N ASP A 31 5.45 -8.38 -17.41
CA ASP A 31 6.32 -9.49 -17.80
C ASP A 31 7.43 -9.71 -16.78
N GLU A 32 8.05 -8.63 -16.28
CA GLU A 32 9.03 -8.69 -15.20
C GLU A 32 8.43 -9.34 -13.94
N LEU A 33 7.21 -8.95 -13.57
CA LEU A 33 6.49 -9.51 -12.41
C LEU A 33 6.28 -11.02 -12.54
N LEU A 34 5.84 -11.48 -13.72
CA LEU A 34 5.60 -12.90 -13.98
C LEU A 34 6.88 -13.73 -13.93
N ASP A 35 7.98 -13.21 -14.44
CA ASP A 35 9.30 -13.85 -14.35
C ASP A 35 9.79 -13.95 -12.90
N LEU A 36 9.70 -12.85 -12.17
CA LEU A 36 10.08 -12.80 -10.75
C LEU A 36 9.20 -13.73 -9.89
N ASP A 37 7.89 -13.76 -10.11
CA ASP A 37 6.98 -14.66 -9.41
C ASP A 37 7.31 -16.13 -9.68
N ALA A 38 7.65 -16.48 -10.92
CA ALA A 38 8.06 -17.84 -11.27
C ALA A 38 9.37 -18.22 -10.56
N LYS A 39 10.38 -17.34 -10.56
CA LYS A 39 11.66 -17.54 -9.87
C LYS A 39 11.47 -17.64 -8.35
N ASN A 40 10.69 -16.75 -7.76
CA ASN A 40 10.41 -16.78 -6.32
C ASN A 40 9.75 -18.08 -5.88
N ARG A 41 8.73 -18.54 -6.61
CA ARG A 41 8.08 -19.82 -6.32
C ARG A 41 9.02 -21.02 -6.47
N ALA A 42 9.91 -20.99 -7.46
CA ALA A 42 10.93 -22.03 -7.64
C ALA A 42 11.90 -22.04 -6.46
N SER A 43 12.40 -20.86 -6.02
CA SER A 43 13.28 -20.73 -4.85
C SER A 43 12.62 -21.24 -3.57
N ILE A 44 11.37 -20.86 -3.31
CA ILE A 44 10.60 -21.33 -2.15
C ILE A 44 10.45 -22.87 -2.17
N THR A 45 10.18 -23.45 -3.33
CA THR A 45 10.05 -24.91 -3.48
C THR A 45 11.38 -25.60 -3.20
N GLU A 46 12.47 -25.15 -3.83
CA GLU A 46 13.83 -25.69 -3.62
C GLU A 46 14.25 -25.55 -2.14
N ALA A 47 14.02 -24.40 -1.52
CA ALA A 47 14.33 -24.18 -0.11
C ALA A 47 13.54 -25.12 0.81
N SER A 48 12.27 -25.38 0.49
CA SER A 48 11.43 -26.33 1.24
C SER A 48 11.95 -27.76 1.14
N GLU A 49 12.34 -28.20 -0.06
CA GLU A 49 12.93 -29.53 -0.30
C GLU A 49 14.27 -29.67 0.42
N LEU A 50 15.13 -28.64 0.38
CA LEU A 50 16.42 -28.64 1.08
C LEU A 50 16.23 -28.69 2.61
N ARG A 51 15.25 -27.95 3.16
CA ARG A 51 14.92 -28.04 4.61
C ARG A 51 14.45 -29.42 5.00
N ALA A 52 13.60 -30.06 4.18
CA ALA A 52 13.16 -31.45 4.43
C ALA A 52 14.32 -32.45 4.36
N SER A 53 15.17 -32.35 3.32
CA SER A 53 16.38 -33.18 3.15
C SER A 53 17.35 -33.01 4.31
N ARG A 54 17.63 -31.75 4.72
CA ARG A 54 18.52 -31.45 5.84
C ARG A 54 18.02 -32.08 7.15
N ASN A 55 16.73 -32.08 7.40
CA ASN A 55 16.14 -32.70 8.56
C ASN A 55 16.34 -34.25 8.55
N ALA A 56 16.18 -34.88 7.38
CA ALA A 56 16.43 -36.31 7.21
C ALA A 56 17.91 -36.66 7.41
N LEU A 57 18.82 -35.90 6.78
CA LEU A 57 20.27 -36.10 6.91
C LEU A 57 20.75 -35.87 8.35
N SER A 58 20.19 -34.90 9.06
CA SER A 58 20.52 -34.66 10.48
C SER A 58 20.17 -35.87 11.38
N LYS A 59 19.02 -36.50 11.12
CA LYS A 59 18.66 -37.76 11.81
C LYS A 59 19.62 -38.89 11.46
N GLN A 60 20.03 -38.99 10.19
CA GLN A 60 21.01 -40.00 9.73
C GLN A 60 22.38 -39.80 10.39
N ILE A 61 22.87 -38.54 10.52
CA ILE A 61 24.10 -38.24 11.24
C ILE A 61 24.00 -38.74 12.70
N GLY A 62 22.87 -38.45 13.37
CA GLY A 62 22.65 -38.94 14.75
C GLY A 62 22.73 -40.45 14.88
N MET A 63 22.14 -41.19 13.93
CA MET A 63 22.22 -42.67 13.89
C MET A 63 23.66 -43.17 13.62
N LEU A 64 24.36 -42.61 12.61
CA LEU A 64 25.72 -42.96 12.25
C LEU A 64 26.71 -42.68 13.39
N MET A 65 26.58 -41.53 14.07
CA MET A 65 27.39 -41.18 15.22
C MET A 65 27.16 -42.14 16.42
N GLY A 66 25.91 -42.59 16.61
CA GLY A 66 25.60 -43.63 17.60
C GLY A 66 26.25 -45.01 17.29
N GLN A 67 26.25 -45.39 16.00
CA GLN A 67 26.85 -46.63 15.51
C GLN A 67 28.39 -46.58 15.50
N ALA A 68 28.99 -45.41 15.24
CA ALA A 68 30.43 -45.19 15.21
C ALA A 68 31.14 -45.54 16.53
N LYS A 69 30.41 -45.58 17.65
CA LYS A 69 30.91 -46.05 18.93
C LYS A 69 31.28 -47.54 18.91
N LYS A 70 30.69 -48.32 17.97
CA LYS A 70 30.94 -49.77 17.83
C LYS A 70 31.68 -50.10 16.53
N ASP A 71 31.55 -49.27 15.50
CA ASP A 71 32.17 -49.46 14.19
C ASP A 71 32.76 -48.12 13.69
N PRO A 72 34.11 -47.96 13.77
CA PRO A 72 34.78 -46.70 13.36
C PRO A 72 34.58 -46.32 11.88
N SER A 73 34.25 -47.28 10.98
CA SER A 73 33.99 -46.98 9.56
C SER A 73 32.78 -46.04 9.36
N LYS A 74 31.84 -46.04 10.30
CA LYS A 74 30.66 -45.19 10.31
C LYS A 74 30.98 -43.71 10.55
N LEU A 75 32.17 -43.42 11.05
CA LEU A 75 32.63 -42.03 11.24
C LEU A 75 32.85 -41.35 9.88
N GLU A 76 33.45 -42.06 8.91
CA GLU A 76 33.69 -41.53 7.56
C GLU A 76 32.37 -41.27 6.82
N GLU A 77 31.40 -42.19 6.97
CA GLU A 77 30.05 -41.98 6.42
C GLU A 77 29.37 -40.77 7.05
N ALA A 78 29.47 -40.58 8.36
CA ALA A 78 28.91 -39.42 9.06
C ALA A 78 29.54 -38.11 8.58
N GLU A 79 30.84 -38.06 8.33
CA GLU A 79 31.53 -36.87 7.81
C GLU A 79 31.08 -36.53 6.39
N LYS A 80 30.86 -37.50 5.51
CA LYS A 80 30.29 -37.28 4.17
C LYS A 80 28.89 -36.68 4.26
N VAL A 81 28.04 -37.19 5.14
CA VAL A 81 26.69 -36.66 5.35
C VAL A 81 26.74 -35.25 5.96
N LYS A 82 27.66 -34.95 6.87
CA LYS A 82 27.87 -33.60 7.41
C LYS A 82 28.28 -32.62 6.32
N ALA A 83 29.16 -33.00 5.39
CA ALA A 83 29.54 -32.17 4.25
C ALA A 83 28.36 -31.86 3.36
N GLN A 84 27.46 -32.83 3.11
CA GLN A 84 26.22 -32.60 2.37
C GLN A 84 25.30 -31.61 3.09
N VAL A 85 25.12 -31.77 4.40
CA VAL A 85 24.29 -30.84 5.21
C VAL A 85 24.86 -29.42 5.14
N LYS A 86 26.18 -29.26 5.16
CA LYS A 86 26.83 -27.97 5.03
C LYS A 86 26.55 -27.32 3.65
N ALA A 87 26.76 -28.08 2.57
CA ALA A 87 26.49 -27.61 1.22
C ALA A 87 25.02 -27.20 1.04
N GLN A 88 24.08 -27.97 1.62
CA GLN A 88 22.65 -27.61 1.63
C GLN A 88 22.35 -26.35 2.45
N ALA A 89 23.08 -26.12 3.56
CA ALA A 89 22.93 -24.91 4.35
C ALA A 89 23.39 -23.66 3.58
N ASP A 90 24.52 -23.75 2.89
CA ASP A 90 25.04 -22.64 2.07
C ASP A 90 24.05 -22.29 0.93
N ARG A 91 23.52 -23.30 0.24
CA ARG A 91 22.51 -23.10 -0.80
C ARG A 91 21.19 -22.54 -0.25
N LEU A 92 20.78 -22.98 0.93
CA LEU A 92 19.58 -22.47 1.59
C LEU A 92 19.71 -20.98 1.92
N THR A 93 20.88 -20.55 2.42
CA THR A 93 21.15 -19.12 2.68
C THR A 93 21.11 -18.28 1.39
N GLU A 94 21.65 -18.82 0.29
CA GLU A 94 21.55 -18.15 -1.02
C GLU A 94 20.10 -18.00 -1.46
N LEU A 95 19.29 -19.06 -1.36
CA LEU A 95 17.87 -19.05 -1.73
C LEU A 95 17.06 -18.06 -0.87
N GLU A 96 17.33 -18.01 0.44
CA GLU A 96 16.67 -17.06 1.36
C GLU A 96 16.97 -15.61 0.98
N GLY A 97 18.20 -15.31 0.56
CA GLY A 97 18.54 -13.98 0.03
C GLY A 97 17.81 -13.67 -1.29
N LEU A 98 17.74 -14.64 -2.21
CA LEU A 98 17.00 -14.47 -3.47
C LEU A 98 15.49 -14.29 -3.23
N GLU A 99 14.91 -15.05 -2.28
CA GLU A 99 13.50 -14.90 -1.90
C GLU A 99 13.18 -13.48 -1.40
N GLU A 100 14.06 -12.91 -0.56
CA GLU A 100 13.93 -11.55 -0.06
C GLU A 100 13.99 -10.52 -1.19
N ASP A 101 14.99 -10.64 -2.09
CA ASP A 101 15.15 -9.74 -3.23
C ASP A 101 13.96 -9.83 -4.19
N TYR A 102 13.50 -11.04 -4.52
CA TYR A 102 12.33 -11.23 -5.38
C TYR A 102 11.06 -10.68 -4.73
N ALA A 103 10.83 -10.97 -3.44
CA ALA A 103 9.66 -10.49 -2.72
C ALA A 103 9.60 -8.96 -2.68
N LYS A 104 10.74 -8.31 -2.43
CA LYS A 104 10.84 -6.85 -2.45
C LYS A 104 10.50 -6.28 -3.82
N ARG A 105 11.12 -6.81 -4.89
CA ARG A 105 10.90 -6.29 -6.24
C ARG A 105 9.47 -6.57 -6.74
N ILE A 106 8.91 -7.73 -6.43
CA ILE A 106 7.51 -8.07 -6.70
C ILE A 106 6.59 -7.04 -6.02
N HIS A 107 6.83 -6.73 -4.76
CA HIS A 107 6.04 -5.76 -4.01
C HIS A 107 6.07 -4.36 -4.65
N GLU A 108 7.25 -3.85 -5.02
CA GLU A 108 7.41 -2.57 -5.70
C GLU A 108 6.62 -2.50 -7.02
N ILE A 109 6.70 -3.56 -7.83
CA ILE A 109 5.94 -3.64 -9.08
C ILE A 109 4.44 -3.70 -8.81
N MET A 110 4.01 -4.49 -7.85
CA MET A 110 2.59 -4.65 -7.48
C MET A 110 1.97 -3.33 -7.02
N LEU A 111 2.71 -2.48 -6.29
CA LEU A 111 2.28 -1.12 -5.90
C LEU A 111 2.15 -0.18 -7.12
N THR A 112 2.85 -0.49 -8.22
CA THR A 112 2.89 0.35 -9.42
C THR A 112 1.80 -0.01 -10.43
N ILE A 113 1.39 -1.30 -10.51
CA ILE A 113 0.37 -1.78 -11.44
C ILE A 113 -1.01 -1.27 -11.00
N PRO A 114 -1.76 -0.58 -11.89
CA PRO A 114 -3.05 -0.02 -11.53
C PRO A 114 -4.13 -1.09 -11.36
N ASN A 115 -5.10 -0.82 -10.48
CA ASN A 115 -6.30 -1.65 -10.35
C ASN A 115 -7.12 -1.67 -11.64
N ILE A 116 -7.86 -2.76 -11.87
CA ILE A 116 -8.72 -2.94 -13.05
C ILE A 116 -9.83 -1.89 -13.02
N ILE A 117 -10.01 -1.23 -14.17
CA ILE A 117 -11.11 -0.29 -14.39
C ILE A 117 -12.41 -1.08 -14.60
N ASP A 118 -13.49 -0.64 -13.97
CA ASP A 118 -14.80 -1.25 -14.17
C ASP A 118 -15.30 -1.01 -15.62
N PRO A 119 -15.94 -1.99 -16.27
CA PRO A 119 -16.44 -1.83 -17.63
C PRO A 119 -17.43 -0.68 -17.83
N SER A 120 -18.11 -0.24 -16.79
CA SER A 120 -19.06 0.89 -16.85
C SER A 120 -18.37 2.26 -16.89
N VAL A 121 -17.06 2.32 -16.55
CA VAL A 121 -16.32 3.59 -16.53
C VAL A 121 -15.90 3.99 -17.94
N PRO A 122 -16.21 5.20 -18.41
CA PRO A 122 -15.74 5.73 -19.69
C PRO A 122 -14.20 5.74 -19.77
N ILE A 123 -13.68 5.39 -20.93
CA ILE A 123 -12.24 5.45 -21.18
C ILE A 123 -11.90 6.84 -21.69
N GLY A 124 -11.02 7.54 -20.99
CA GLY A 124 -10.58 8.88 -21.35
C GLY A 124 -9.29 9.28 -20.64
N PRO A 125 -8.56 10.28 -21.17
CA PRO A 125 -7.29 10.74 -20.61
C PRO A 125 -7.46 11.53 -19.30
N ASP A 126 -8.59 12.19 -19.12
CA ASP A 126 -8.89 13.06 -18.00
C ASP A 126 -10.42 13.21 -17.80
N ASP A 127 -10.82 14.12 -16.93
CA ASP A 127 -12.21 14.37 -16.54
C ASP A 127 -13.10 14.94 -17.68
N SER A 128 -12.52 15.43 -18.78
CA SER A 128 -13.28 15.86 -19.96
C SER A 128 -14.04 14.71 -20.62
N ALA A 129 -13.59 13.47 -20.39
CA ALA A 129 -14.24 12.25 -20.87
C ALA A 129 -15.34 11.73 -19.92
N ASN A 130 -15.60 12.36 -18.79
CA ASN A 130 -16.66 11.98 -17.87
C ASN A 130 -18.03 12.12 -18.51
N VAL A 131 -18.89 11.14 -18.25
CA VAL A 131 -20.28 11.13 -18.75
C VAL A 131 -21.22 11.36 -17.57
N GLU A 132 -22.07 12.39 -17.67
CA GLU A 132 -23.11 12.62 -16.66
C GLU A 132 -24.11 11.47 -16.69
N VAL A 133 -24.20 10.72 -15.58
CA VAL A 133 -25.09 9.55 -15.47
C VAL A 133 -26.42 9.89 -14.78
N GLN A 134 -26.45 10.95 -14.00
CA GLN A 134 -27.65 11.40 -13.29
C GLN A 134 -27.54 12.88 -12.94
N ARG A 135 -28.66 13.60 -13.11
CA ARG A 135 -28.84 14.98 -12.64
C ARG A 135 -29.96 15.03 -11.62
N PHE A 136 -29.78 15.76 -10.56
CA PHE A 136 -30.79 15.95 -9.53
C PHE A 136 -31.05 17.45 -9.31
N GLY A 137 -32.25 17.89 -9.63
CA GLY A 137 -32.68 19.28 -9.60
C GLY A 137 -32.11 20.13 -10.75
N GLU A 138 -32.51 21.38 -10.79
CA GLU A 138 -31.99 22.37 -11.73
C GLU A 138 -31.16 23.40 -10.98
N PRO A 139 -29.99 23.83 -11.51
CA PRO A 139 -29.20 24.86 -10.88
C PRO A 139 -29.92 26.20 -10.93
N VAL A 140 -30.04 26.88 -9.80
CA VAL A 140 -30.50 28.25 -9.72
C VAL A 140 -29.27 29.15 -9.77
N VAL A 141 -29.05 29.81 -10.89
CA VAL A 141 -27.98 30.79 -11.05
C VAL A 141 -28.54 32.17 -10.71
N PRO A 142 -28.03 32.85 -9.65
CA PRO A 142 -28.47 34.22 -9.35
C PRO A 142 -28.12 35.19 -10.46
N ASP A 143 -28.87 36.30 -10.54
CA ASP A 143 -28.64 37.38 -11.47
C ASP A 143 -27.61 38.43 -10.98
N PHE A 144 -26.88 38.11 -9.91
CA PHE A 144 -25.80 38.91 -9.33
C PHE A 144 -24.52 38.12 -9.24
N ASP A 145 -23.39 38.83 -9.21
CA ASP A 145 -22.06 38.22 -9.02
C ASP A 145 -21.94 37.61 -7.63
N ILE A 146 -21.61 36.32 -7.58
CA ILE A 146 -21.39 35.63 -6.32
C ILE A 146 -19.89 35.76 -5.99
N PRO A 147 -19.52 36.45 -4.88
CA PRO A 147 -18.11 36.55 -4.48
C PRO A 147 -17.58 35.20 -4.03
N TYR A 148 -16.26 35.00 -4.15
CA TYR A 148 -15.61 33.82 -3.64
C TYR A 148 -15.73 33.74 -2.11
N HIS A 149 -15.70 32.52 -1.58
CA HIS A 149 -15.80 32.29 -0.14
C HIS A 149 -14.69 33.01 0.66
N THR A 150 -13.48 33.15 0.11
CA THR A 150 -12.40 33.93 0.73
C THR A 150 -12.72 35.39 0.82
N GLU A 151 -13.28 36.00 -0.23
CA GLU A 151 -13.71 37.41 -0.25
C GLU A 151 -14.81 37.66 0.80
N ILE A 152 -15.74 36.71 0.93
CA ILE A 152 -16.77 36.77 1.98
C ILE A 152 -16.14 36.73 3.37
N MET A 153 -15.20 35.79 3.58
CA MET A 153 -14.51 35.66 4.87
C MET A 153 -13.66 36.87 5.22
N GLU A 154 -13.01 37.50 4.22
CA GLU A 154 -12.25 38.74 4.37
C GLU A 154 -13.16 39.91 4.76
N SER A 155 -14.35 40.00 4.19
CA SER A 155 -15.32 41.04 4.53
C SER A 155 -15.78 41.01 5.99
N PHE A 156 -15.66 39.84 6.64
CA PHE A 156 -15.89 39.62 8.07
C PHE A 156 -14.61 39.68 8.93
N ASN A 157 -13.45 40.01 8.35
CA ASN A 157 -12.14 39.89 8.99
C ASN A 157 -11.93 38.45 9.58
N GLY A 158 -12.45 37.44 8.90
CA GLY A 158 -12.55 36.07 9.38
C GLY A 158 -11.49 35.13 8.84
N ILE A 159 -10.59 35.60 7.95
CA ILE A 159 -9.50 34.83 7.37
C ILE A 159 -8.24 35.69 7.26
N ASP A 160 -7.06 35.09 7.47
CA ASP A 160 -5.75 35.70 7.24
C ASP A 160 -4.85 34.74 6.47
N MET A 161 -4.83 34.92 5.16
CA MET A 161 -4.01 34.12 4.24
C MET A 161 -2.55 34.60 4.24
N ASP A 162 -2.30 35.90 4.43
CA ASP A 162 -0.96 36.46 4.40
C ASP A 162 -0.12 36.01 5.59
N ALA A 163 -0.71 36.01 6.79
CA ALA A 163 -0.05 35.47 7.97
C ALA A 163 0.22 33.97 7.83
N ALA A 164 -0.74 33.21 7.30
CA ALA A 164 -0.57 31.78 7.06
C ALA A 164 0.55 31.50 6.05
N GLY A 165 0.62 32.29 4.97
CA GLY A 165 1.70 32.21 3.96
C GLY A 165 3.09 32.43 4.56
N ARG A 166 3.22 33.40 5.49
CA ARG A 166 4.49 33.65 6.19
C ARG A 166 4.90 32.54 7.17
N VAL A 167 3.93 31.86 7.77
CA VAL A 167 4.17 30.84 8.81
C VAL A 167 4.35 29.45 8.23
N SER A 168 3.52 29.09 7.25
CA SER A 168 3.40 27.69 6.78
C SER A 168 3.48 27.56 5.25
N GLY A 169 3.47 28.66 4.51
CA GLY A 169 3.45 28.66 3.06
C GLY A 169 2.06 28.68 2.46
N ASN A 170 1.99 28.55 1.12
CA ASN A 170 0.74 28.58 0.38
C ASN A 170 -0.13 27.37 0.69
N GLY A 171 -1.45 27.57 0.70
CA GLY A 171 -2.43 26.52 0.98
C GLY A 171 -2.85 26.41 2.44
N PHE A 172 -2.22 27.19 3.35
CA PHE A 172 -2.63 27.31 4.75
C PHE A 172 -3.45 28.58 4.99
N TYR A 173 -4.22 28.61 6.06
CA TYR A 173 -5.07 29.73 6.44
C TYR A 173 -5.22 29.85 7.96
N TYR A 174 -5.48 31.06 8.44
CA TYR A 174 -6.04 31.31 9.76
C TYR A 174 -7.50 31.67 9.63
N LEU A 175 -8.39 30.97 10.34
CA LEU A 175 -9.77 31.40 10.53
C LEU A 175 -9.88 32.18 11.83
N LEU A 176 -10.60 33.30 11.80
CA LEU A 176 -10.69 34.23 12.90
C LEU A 176 -12.14 34.54 13.26
N GLY A 177 -12.36 34.97 14.50
CA GLY A 177 -13.64 35.52 14.96
C GLY A 177 -14.83 34.60 14.69
N ASP A 178 -15.89 35.18 14.14
CA ASP A 178 -17.14 34.48 13.88
C ASP A 178 -17.06 33.45 12.76
N ILE A 179 -16.14 33.61 11.80
CA ILE A 179 -15.87 32.59 10.76
C ILE A 179 -15.29 31.33 11.40
N ALA A 180 -14.32 31.46 12.32
CA ALA A 180 -13.78 30.31 13.06
C ALA A 180 -14.86 29.61 13.90
N ARG A 181 -15.75 30.40 14.53
CA ARG A 181 -16.89 29.85 15.29
C ARG A 181 -17.88 29.13 14.39
N LEU A 182 -18.20 29.69 13.22
CA LEU A 182 -19.09 29.07 12.24
C LEU A 182 -18.51 27.74 11.73
N HIS A 183 -17.22 27.72 11.40
CA HIS A 183 -16.54 26.48 11.03
C HIS A 183 -16.66 25.39 12.11
N SER A 184 -16.39 25.73 13.35
CA SER A 184 -16.53 24.80 14.48
C SER A 184 -17.98 24.33 14.68
N ALA A 185 -18.95 25.23 14.50
CA ALA A 185 -20.38 24.91 14.61
C ALA A 185 -20.83 23.93 13.52
N VAL A 186 -20.37 24.10 12.27
CA VAL A 186 -20.67 23.17 11.17
C VAL A 186 -20.13 21.76 11.47
N LEU A 187 -18.88 21.67 11.96
CA LEU A 187 -18.28 20.39 12.33
C LEU A 187 -19.04 19.73 13.50
N ALA A 188 -19.45 20.52 14.50
CA ALA A 188 -20.23 20.01 15.63
C ALA A 188 -21.60 19.49 15.17
N TYR A 189 -22.28 20.25 14.30
CA TYR A 189 -23.55 19.85 13.73
C TYR A 189 -23.44 18.55 12.94
N ALA A 190 -22.45 18.44 12.05
CA ALA A 190 -22.22 17.22 11.25
C ALA A 190 -21.96 16.00 12.15
N ARG A 191 -21.11 16.14 13.16
CA ARG A 191 -20.85 15.09 14.14
C ARG A 191 -22.14 14.62 14.82
N ASP A 192 -22.90 15.55 15.38
CA ASP A 192 -24.10 15.23 16.14
C ASP A 192 -25.21 14.64 15.24
N PHE A 193 -25.31 15.16 14.01
CA PHE A 193 -26.22 14.61 12.99
C PHE A 193 -25.88 13.14 12.68
N MET A 194 -24.61 12.80 12.46
CA MET A 194 -24.19 11.44 12.18
C MET A 194 -24.37 10.49 13.39
N ILE A 195 -24.08 10.95 14.59
CA ILE A 195 -24.36 10.19 15.82
C ILE A 195 -25.86 9.88 15.93
N ASN A 196 -26.73 10.85 15.68
CA ASN A 196 -28.18 10.67 15.71
C ASN A 196 -28.69 9.71 14.61
N LYS A 197 -27.91 9.50 13.53
CA LYS A 197 -28.16 8.48 12.48
C LYS A 197 -27.66 7.09 12.87
N GLY A 198 -27.06 6.90 14.04
CA GLY A 198 -26.57 5.62 14.54
C GLY A 198 -25.11 5.33 14.24
N PHE A 199 -24.36 6.28 13.71
CA PHE A 199 -22.92 6.11 13.48
C PHE A 199 -22.13 6.29 14.79
N THR A 200 -21.05 5.52 14.94
CA THR A 200 -20.12 5.67 16.05
C THR A 200 -19.08 6.73 15.73
N TYR A 201 -19.03 7.79 16.53
CA TYR A 201 -17.99 8.81 16.40
C TYR A 201 -16.64 8.26 16.84
N CYS A 202 -15.61 8.48 16.01
CA CYS A 202 -14.24 8.04 16.26
C CYS A 202 -13.26 9.19 16.01
N ILE A 203 -12.27 9.33 16.88
CA ILE A 203 -11.11 10.20 16.67
C ILE A 203 -9.93 9.26 16.40
N PRO A 204 -9.45 9.18 15.15
CA PRO A 204 -8.36 8.30 14.79
C PRO A 204 -6.99 8.91 15.13
N PRO A 205 -5.89 8.12 15.12
CA PRO A 205 -4.53 8.65 15.10
C PRO A 205 -4.30 9.58 13.91
N PHE A 206 -3.59 10.68 14.13
CA PHE A 206 -3.23 11.64 13.08
C PHE A 206 -1.93 11.30 12.36
N MET A 207 -1.19 10.29 12.84
CA MET A 207 0.01 9.75 12.21
C MET A 207 -0.12 8.23 12.10
N ILE A 208 0.33 7.69 10.98
CA ILE A 208 0.22 6.27 10.63
C ILE A 208 1.54 5.76 10.03
N HIS A 209 1.77 4.45 10.12
CA HIS A 209 2.93 3.79 9.53
C HIS A 209 2.85 3.70 7.99
N GLY A 210 4.01 3.55 7.34
CA GLY A 210 4.13 3.46 5.88
C GLY A 210 3.28 2.33 5.28
N ASN A 211 3.25 1.15 5.90
CA ASN A 211 2.44 0.03 5.43
C ASN A 211 0.91 0.32 5.43
N VAL A 212 0.45 1.20 6.31
CA VAL A 212 -0.96 1.66 6.30
C VAL A 212 -1.20 2.58 5.11
N VAL A 213 -0.24 3.50 4.83
CA VAL A 213 -0.33 4.40 3.68
C VAL A 213 -0.35 3.62 2.37
N GLU A 214 0.53 2.62 2.20
CA GLU A 214 0.57 1.72 1.02
C GLU A 214 -0.76 0.99 0.77
N GLY A 215 -1.53 0.75 1.82
CA GLY A 215 -2.84 0.12 1.71
C GLY A 215 -3.94 1.04 1.14
N VAL A 216 -3.75 2.36 1.13
CA VAL A 216 -4.78 3.35 0.80
C VAL A 216 -4.43 4.27 -0.36
N MET A 217 -3.15 4.39 -0.73
CA MET A 217 -2.72 5.21 -1.87
C MET A 217 -1.51 4.62 -2.59
N SER A 218 -1.25 5.08 -3.80
CA SER A 218 -0.07 4.68 -4.57
C SER A 218 1.20 5.32 -4.01
N GLN A 219 2.36 4.70 -4.26
CA GLN A 219 3.66 5.25 -3.88
C GLN A 219 3.88 6.67 -4.41
N THR A 220 3.46 6.95 -5.65
CA THR A 220 3.59 8.28 -6.26
C THR A 220 2.76 9.34 -5.53
N GLU A 221 1.55 8.99 -5.12
CA GLU A 221 0.69 9.88 -4.34
C GLU A 221 1.24 10.08 -2.93
N MET A 222 1.74 9.01 -2.30
CA MET A 222 2.38 9.06 -0.99
C MET A 222 3.55 10.06 -0.99
N ASP A 223 4.46 9.95 -1.96
CA ASP A 223 5.63 10.83 -2.07
C ASP A 223 5.26 12.30 -2.38
N ALA A 224 4.17 12.51 -3.13
CA ALA A 224 3.73 13.85 -3.54
C ALA A 224 2.84 14.56 -2.51
N MET A 225 2.07 13.84 -1.71
CA MET A 225 0.97 14.39 -0.91
C MET A 225 1.12 14.22 0.59
N MET A 226 1.96 13.29 1.06
CA MET A 226 2.08 12.96 2.47
C MET A 226 3.29 13.65 3.11
N TYR A 227 3.09 14.17 4.32
CA TYR A 227 4.20 14.64 5.16
C TYR A 227 4.76 13.47 5.95
N LYS A 228 6.03 13.15 5.74
CA LYS A 228 6.77 12.14 6.49
C LYS A 228 7.52 12.78 7.65
N ILE A 229 7.52 12.11 8.81
CA ILE A 229 8.36 12.50 9.94
C ILE A 229 9.78 11.99 9.69
N GLU A 230 10.74 12.90 9.72
CA GLU A 230 12.14 12.54 9.51
C GLU A 230 12.67 11.63 10.63
N GLY A 231 13.31 10.53 10.24
CA GLY A 231 13.88 9.55 11.18
C GLY A 231 12.86 8.54 11.75
N GLU A 232 11.59 8.66 11.39
CA GLU A 232 10.50 7.80 11.88
C GLU A 232 9.76 7.13 10.72
N ASP A 233 9.17 5.96 10.95
CA ASP A 233 8.18 5.37 10.04
C ASP A 233 6.78 5.89 10.37
N LEU A 234 6.63 7.22 10.28
CA LEU A 234 5.35 7.90 10.55
C LEU A 234 5.06 8.96 9.49
N TYR A 235 3.80 9.01 9.09
CA TYR A 235 3.24 9.93 8.10
C TYR A 235 2.04 10.64 8.68
N LEU A 236 1.91 11.95 8.47
CA LEU A 236 0.69 12.68 8.81
C LEU A 236 -0.43 12.24 7.86
N ILE A 237 -1.61 11.96 8.40
CA ILE A 237 -2.77 11.59 7.57
C ILE A 237 -3.27 12.79 6.76
N GLY A 238 -3.65 12.56 5.50
CA GLY A 238 -4.37 13.54 4.68
C GLY A 238 -5.88 13.53 4.97
N THR A 239 -6.39 12.37 5.39
CA THR A 239 -7.80 12.15 5.75
C THR A 239 -7.90 11.08 6.83
N SER A 240 -8.98 11.12 7.63
CA SER A 240 -9.25 10.09 8.65
C SER A 240 -9.48 8.69 8.06
N GLU A 241 -9.85 8.58 6.81
CA GLU A 241 -10.04 7.32 6.07
C GLU A 241 -8.80 6.43 6.14
N HIS A 242 -7.60 7.00 5.98
CA HIS A 242 -6.34 6.25 6.06
C HIS A 242 -6.19 5.52 7.39
N SER A 243 -6.39 6.23 8.51
CA SER A 243 -6.31 5.64 9.85
C SER A 243 -7.43 4.64 10.11
N MET A 244 -8.64 4.92 9.59
CA MET A 244 -9.79 4.03 9.80
C MET A 244 -9.63 2.71 9.04
N ILE A 245 -9.10 2.72 7.82
CA ILE A 245 -8.77 1.50 7.08
C ILE A 245 -7.64 0.74 7.78
N GLY A 246 -6.60 1.46 8.21
CA GLY A 246 -5.47 0.88 8.96
C GLY A 246 -5.89 0.16 10.25
N LYS A 247 -7.00 0.57 10.88
CA LYS A 247 -7.56 -0.10 12.06
C LYS A 247 -7.89 -1.57 11.80
N PHE A 248 -8.16 -1.96 10.56
CA PHE A 248 -8.63 -3.29 10.20
C PHE A 248 -7.56 -4.13 9.47
N ILE A 249 -6.28 -3.67 9.43
CA ILE A 249 -5.19 -4.46 8.87
C ILE A 249 -5.12 -5.80 9.60
N ASP A 250 -4.98 -6.90 8.82
CA ASP A 250 -4.88 -8.29 9.28
C ASP A 250 -6.07 -8.75 10.15
N GLN A 251 -7.23 -8.11 10.02
CA GLN A 251 -8.45 -8.50 10.73
C GLN A 251 -9.53 -8.99 9.75
N ILE A 252 -10.29 -9.98 10.21
CA ILE A 252 -11.55 -10.41 9.57
C ILE A 252 -12.68 -9.65 10.29
N ILE A 253 -13.45 -8.85 9.55
CA ILE A 253 -14.54 -8.02 10.05
C ILE A 253 -15.91 -8.53 9.59
#